data_e3450ed5faaf68144dbbdc8fb0972bba
#
_entry.id   e3450ed5faaf68144dbbdc8fb0972bba
#
_cell.length_a   1.000
_cell.length_b   1.000
_cell.length_c   1.000
_cell.angle_alpha   90.00
_cell.angle_beta   90.00
_cell.angle_gamma   90.00
#
_symmetry.space_group_name_H-M   'P 1'
#
loop_
_entity.id
_entity.type
_entity.pdbx_description
1 polymer ?
#
loop_
_entity_poly.entity_id
_entity_poly.type
_entity_poly.pdbx_seq_one_letter_code
_entity_poly.pdbx_strand_id
1 'polypeptide(L)'
;VTAALVTTDTLVVAGTAKATISDADDVAIAATALSAIGAKTSGVVTVSNAVAISGTAAEVTAALVTTDTLVVAGTAKVTISGNPSISDLNAIAAKTSGAVTATLAAGSLSSLGSLTTGAADVITVTVNDANDASLTAANLSALGGKTAGVVTVSNAVVISGTTAQVTAALVTTDTLVVAGTA
;
A
#
# COMPACT_ATOMS: atom_id res chain seq x y z
N VAL A 1 -0.69 -25.51 3.31
CA VAL A 1 0.61 -25.15 3.90
C VAL A 1 0.45 -24.84 5.37
N THR A 2 -0.48 -23.96 5.76
CA THR A 2 -0.70 -23.57 7.17
C THR A 2 -0.95 -24.77 8.08
N ALA A 3 -1.84 -25.69 7.71
CA ALA A 3 -2.14 -26.89 8.50
C ALA A 3 -0.90 -27.76 8.72
N ALA A 4 0.00 -27.84 7.76
CA ALA A 4 1.21 -28.66 7.86
C ALA A 4 2.33 -28.00 8.67
N LEU A 5 2.52 -26.69 8.55
CA LEU A 5 3.68 -25.99 9.10
C LEU A 5 3.38 -25.21 10.39
N VAL A 6 2.15 -24.75 10.58
CA VAL A 6 1.80 -23.83 11.68
C VAL A 6 0.97 -24.52 12.77
N THR A 7 0.08 -25.45 12.39
CA THR A 7 -0.78 -26.15 13.36
C THR A 7 0.04 -27.10 14.23
N THR A 8 -0.08 -26.98 15.55
CA THR A 8 0.72 -27.72 16.54
C THR A 8 0.53 -29.24 16.50
N ASP A 9 -0.58 -29.72 15.96
CA ASP A 9 -0.92 -31.16 15.94
C ASP A 9 -0.20 -31.96 14.83
N THR A 10 0.46 -31.29 13.89
CA THR A 10 1.10 -31.96 12.74
C THR A 10 2.59 -32.22 12.91
N LEU A 11 3.28 -31.53 13.79
CA LEU A 11 4.71 -31.68 14.13
C LEU A 11 5.64 -31.74 12.91
N VAL A 12 5.29 -31.05 11.79
CA VAL A 12 6.14 -30.99 10.60
C VAL A 12 7.21 -29.94 10.83
N VAL A 13 8.47 -30.35 10.72
CA VAL A 13 9.64 -29.46 10.78
C VAL A 13 10.13 -29.23 9.35
N ALA A 14 9.99 -28.02 8.84
CA ALA A 14 10.34 -27.69 7.46
C ALA A 14 11.82 -27.29 7.25
N GLY A 15 12.51 -26.86 8.31
CA GLY A 15 13.94 -26.51 8.26
C GLY A 15 14.29 -25.52 7.14
N THR A 16 14.83 -26.04 6.01
CA THR A 16 15.23 -25.26 4.83
C THR A 16 14.27 -25.46 3.65
N ALA A 17 13.14 -26.13 3.85
CA ALA A 17 12.21 -26.44 2.75
C ALA A 17 11.61 -25.16 2.15
N LYS A 18 11.53 -25.12 0.82
CA LYS A 18 10.74 -24.10 0.10
C LYS A 18 9.27 -24.47 0.17
N ALA A 19 8.41 -23.47 0.34
CA ALA A 19 6.96 -23.66 0.34
C ALA A 19 6.31 -22.84 -0.79
N THR A 20 5.28 -23.42 -1.43
CA THR A 20 4.46 -22.69 -2.41
C THR A 20 3.03 -22.64 -1.93
N ILE A 21 2.47 -21.42 -1.90
CA ILE A 21 1.06 -21.16 -1.61
C ILE A 21 0.38 -20.96 -2.97
N SER A 22 -0.58 -21.82 -3.28
CA SER A 22 -1.27 -21.89 -4.58
C SER A 22 -2.77 -21.62 -4.48
N ASP A 23 -3.18 -20.88 -3.45
CA ASP A 23 -4.55 -20.41 -3.38
C ASP A 23 -4.91 -19.62 -4.64
N ALA A 24 -6.17 -19.68 -5.08
CA ALA A 24 -6.60 -19.00 -6.30
C ALA A 24 -6.54 -17.48 -6.15
N ASP A 25 -6.60 -16.76 -7.29
CA ASP A 25 -6.68 -15.32 -7.31
C ASP A 25 -7.83 -14.82 -6.42
N ASP A 26 -7.60 -13.70 -5.75
CA ASP A 26 -8.55 -13.03 -4.84
C ASP A 26 -8.94 -13.83 -3.58
N VAL A 27 -8.36 -15.01 -3.35
CA VAL A 27 -8.52 -15.69 -2.04
C VAL A 27 -7.88 -14.86 -0.95
N ALA A 28 -8.66 -14.61 0.10
CA ALA A 28 -8.21 -13.80 1.23
C ALA A 28 -7.20 -14.55 2.11
N ILE A 29 -6.04 -13.95 2.33
CA ILE A 29 -5.00 -14.48 3.22
C ILE A 29 -4.60 -13.39 4.23
N ALA A 30 -4.66 -13.71 5.52
CA ALA A 30 -4.15 -12.80 6.54
C ALA A 30 -2.62 -12.71 6.47
N ALA A 31 -2.06 -11.49 6.59
CA ALA A 31 -0.63 -11.28 6.61
C ALA A 31 0.07 -12.06 7.74
N THR A 32 -0.60 -12.19 8.89
CA THR A 32 -0.12 -12.99 10.04
C THR A 32 0.03 -14.48 9.69
N ALA A 33 -0.83 -15.04 8.84
CA ALA A 33 -0.70 -16.42 8.40
C ALA A 33 0.53 -16.62 7.51
N LEU A 34 0.83 -15.66 6.64
CA LEU A 34 2.02 -15.69 5.79
C LEU A 34 3.32 -15.59 6.61
N SER A 35 3.39 -14.64 7.54
CA SER A 35 4.57 -14.52 8.41
C SER A 35 4.74 -15.73 9.32
N ALA A 36 3.65 -16.36 9.80
CA ALA A 36 3.71 -17.59 10.57
C ALA A 36 4.27 -18.77 9.75
N ILE A 37 3.91 -18.87 8.47
CA ILE A 37 4.47 -19.89 7.56
C ILE A 37 5.95 -19.58 7.30
N GLY A 38 6.29 -18.33 6.99
CA GLY A 38 7.66 -17.90 6.74
C GLY A 38 8.60 -18.17 7.93
N ALA A 39 8.13 -18.00 9.15
CA ALA A 39 8.89 -18.27 10.37
C ALA A 39 9.20 -19.77 10.60
N LYS A 40 8.59 -20.68 9.84
CA LYS A 40 8.79 -22.14 10.01
C LYS A 40 9.85 -22.72 9.09
N THR A 41 10.38 -21.91 8.16
CA THR A 41 11.42 -22.38 7.22
C THR A 41 12.39 -21.25 6.89
N SER A 42 13.64 -21.57 6.69
CA SER A 42 14.63 -20.66 6.09
C SER A 42 14.61 -20.70 4.55
N GLY A 43 13.77 -21.55 3.95
CA GLY A 43 13.52 -21.57 2.51
C GLY A 43 12.51 -20.53 2.09
N VAL A 44 12.54 -20.10 0.84
CA VAL A 44 11.58 -19.12 0.29
C VAL A 44 10.16 -19.67 0.32
N VAL A 45 9.23 -18.83 0.78
CA VAL A 45 7.78 -19.08 0.69
C VAL A 45 7.24 -18.28 -0.49
N THR A 46 6.80 -18.93 -1.54
CA THR A 46 6.28 -18.25 -2.74
C THR A 46 4.75 -18.31 -2.78
N VAL A 47 4.12 -17.17 -2.94
CA VAL A 47 2.69 -17.06 -3.27
C VAL A 47 2.59 -16.94 -4.79
N SER A 48 2.00 -17.94 -5.44
CA SER A 48 2.06 -18.07 -6.91
C SER A 48 1.00 -17.27 -7.66
N ASN A 49 -0.10 -16.91 -7.00
CA ASN A 49 -1.25 -16.25 -7.61
C ASN A 49 -1.52 -14.86 -7.01
N ALA A 50 -2.40 -14.10 -7.63
CA ALA A 50 -2.80 -12.76 -7.20
C ALA A 50 -3.82 -12.81 -6.04
N VAL A 51 -3.44 -13.42 -4.93
CA VAL A 51 -4.28 -13.51 -3.71
C VAL A 51 -4.53 -12.14 -3.10
N ALA A 52 -5.51 -12.05 -2.19
CA ALA A 52 -5.82 -10.83 -1.44
C ALA A 52 -5.23 -10.90 -0.02
N ILE A 53 -4.10 -10.25 0.21
CA ILE A 53 -3.44 -10.19 1.51
C ILE A 53 -4.01 -9.03 2.32
N SER A 54 -4.34 -9.25 3.59
CA SER A 54 -4.86 -8.21 4.47
C SER A 54 -4.21 -8.23 5.85
N GLY A 55 -4.08 -7.05 6.45
CA GLY A 55 -3.55 -6.87 7.80
C GLY A 55 -3.26 -5.41 8.12
N THR A 56 -2.74 -5.16 9.32
CA THR A 56 -2.15 -3.86 9.67
C THR A 56 -0.82 -3.66 8.92
N ALA A 57 -0.33 -2.42 8.87
CA ALA A 57 0.98 -2.15 8.25
C ALA A 57 2.10 -3.01 8.87
N ALA A 58 2.11 -3.16 10.18
CA ALA A 58 3.11 -3.98 10.89
C ALA A 58 3.02 -5.47 10.50
N GLU A 59 1.82 -6.03 10.39
CA GLU A 59 1.62 -7.43 9.99
C GLU A 59 2.02 -7.68 8.54
N VAL A 60 1.64 -6.76 7.63
CA VAL A 60 2.01 -6.87 6.21
C VAL A 60 3.52 -6.68 6.03
N THR A 61 4.13 -5.73 6.75
CA THR A 61 5.59 -5.54 6.75
C THR A 61 6.30 -6.79 7.26
N ALA A 62 5.82 -7.39 8.35
CA ALA A 62 6.38 -8.64 8.86
C ALA A 62 6.28 -9.78 7.85
N ALA A 63 5.19 -9.83 7.05
CA ALA A 63 4.99 -10.87 6.06
C ALA A 63 5.83 -10.67 4.79
N LEU A 64 5.87 -9.45 4.23
CA LEU A 64 6.37 -9.21 2.87
C LEU A 64 7.70 -8.44 2.81
N VAL A 65 8.00 -7.62 3.83
CA VAL A 65 9.16 -6.71 3.79
C VAL A 65 10.31 -7.25 4.63
N THR A 66 10.00 -7.82 5.80
CA THR A 66 11.02 -8.36 6.72
C THR A 66 11.74 -9.54 6.08
N THR A 67 13.07 -9.48 6.05
CA THR A 67 13.91 -10.49 5.39
C THR A 67 13.85 -11.87 6.04
N ASP A 68 13.50 -11.94 7.32
CA ASP A 68 13.48 -13.20 8.09
C ASP A 68 12.33 -14.16 7.71
N THR A 69 11.29 -13.66 7.05
CA THR A 69 10.15 -14.49 6.65
C THR A 69 10.24 -15.02 5.22
N LEU A 70 11.10 -14.46 4.38
CA LEU A 70 11.35 -14.88 3.00
C LEU A 70 10.08 -15.14 2.17
N VAL A 71 8.99 -14.40 2.44
CA VAL A 71 7.74 -14.52 1.68
C VAL A 71 7.80 -13.65 0.44
N VAL A 72 7.57 -14.25 -0.72
CA VAL A 72 7.50 -13.58 -2.02
C VAL A 72 6.07 -13.69 -2.57
N ALA A 73 5.39 -12.55 -2.70
CA ALA A 73 4.00 -12.45 -3.17
C ALA A 73 3.90 -11.36 -4.26
N GLY A 74 4.68 -11.50 -5.32
CA GLY A 74 4.95 -10.46 -6.32
C GLY A 74 3.74 -9.98 -7.13
N THR A 75 2.60 -10.66 -7.09
CA THR A 75 1.36 -10.27 -7.79
C THR A 75 0.18 -10.09 -6.84
N ALA A 76 0.36 -10.31 -5.55
CA ALA A 76 -0.72 -10.24 -4.57
C ALA A 76 -1.29 -8.82 -4.44
N LYS A 77 -2.61 -8.72 -4.32
CA LYS A 77 -3.28 -7.49 -3.89
C LYS A 77 -3.14 -7.35 -2.38
N VAL A 78 -2.91 -6.14 -1.88
CA VAL A 78 -2.67 -5.90 -0.46
C VAL A 78 -3.66 -4.87 0.07
N THR A 79 -4.35 -5.17 1.16
CA THR A 79 -5.20 -4.21 1.88
C THR A 79 -4.64 -3.97 3.27
N ILE A 80 -4.26 -2.72 3.53
CA ILE A 80 -3.68 -2.30 4.81
C ILE A 80 -4.74 -1.60 5.64
N SER A 81 -5.02 -2.14 6.82
CA SER A 81 -5.92 -1.54 7.79
C SER A 81 -5.20 -0.51 8.68
N GLY A 82 -5.97 0.47 9.18
CA GLY A 82 -5.43 1.60 9.94
C GLY A 82 -4.77 2.64 9.03
N ASN A 83 -3.92 3.47 9.63
CA ASN A 83 -3.19 4.52 8.93
C ASN A 83 -1.70 4.17 8.89
N PRO A 84 -1.21 3.52 7.82
CA PRO A 84 0.22 3.20 7.69
C PRO A 84 1.06 4.48 7.64
N SER A 85 2.33 4.38 8.01
CA SER A 85 3.29 5.41 7.64
C SER A 85 3.56 5.37 6.12
N ILE A 86 3.97 6.51 5.55
CA ILE A 86 4.34 6.55 4.12
C ILE A 86 5.54 5.62 3.84
N SER A 87 6.47 5.52 4.78
CA SER A 87 7.62 4.62 4.66
C SER A 87 7.20 3.15 4.55
N ASP A 88 6.31 2.69 5.45
CA ASP A 88 5.83 1.31 5.43
C ASP A 88 5.02 1.03 4.15
N LEU A 89 4.15 1.97 3.76
CA LEU A 89 3.35 1.86 2.56
C LEU A 89 4.24 1.74 1.30
N ASN A 90 5.25 2.61 1.18
CA ASN A 90 6.22 2.55 0.07
C ASN A 90 6.98 1.22 0.06
N ALA A 91 7.41 0.73 1.23
CA ALA A 91 8.12 -0.53 1.34
C ALA A 91 7.25 -1.73 0.96
N ILE A 92 5.98 -1.73 1.34
CA ILE A 92 5.01 -2.78 0.99
C ILE A 92 4.70 -2.73 -0.50
N ALA A 93 4.40 -1.55 -1.07
CA ALA A 93 4.11 -1.39 -2.49
C ALA A 93 5.27 -1.86 -3.38
N ALA A 94 6.50 -1.69 -2.94
CA ALA A 94 7.69 -2.19 -3.66
C ALA A 94 7.79 -3.74 -3.70
N LYS A 95 6.98 -4.47 -2.93
CA LYS A 95 7.03 -5.95 -2.86
C LYS A 95 6.01 -6.66 -3.75
N THR A 96 5.08 -5.93 -4.31
CA THR A 96 4.04 -6.50 -5.18
C THR A 96 3.76 -5.58 -6.38
N SER A 97 3.36 -6.17 -7.50
CA SER A 97 2.79 -5.45 -8.63
C SER A 97 1.25 -5.42 -8.57
N GLY A 98 0.66 -6.14 -7.63
CA GLY A 98 -0.78 -6.07 -7.35
C GLY A 98 -1.13 -4.78 -6.62
N ALA A 99 -2.37 -4.31 -6.77
CA ALA A 99 -2.81 -3.06 -6.17
C ALA A 99 -2.71 -3.09 -4.63
N VAL A 100 -2.15 -2.03 -4.06
CA VAL A 100 -2.13 -1.79 -2.61
C VAL A 100 -3.24 -0.81 -2.25
N THR A 101 -4.09 -1.19 -1.31
CA THR A 101 -5.20 -0.36 -0.80
C THR A 101 -4.90 0.08 0.63
N ALA A 102 -4.94 1.39 0.88
CA ALA A 102 -4.71 1.95 2.21
C ALA A 102 -5.35 3.34 2.35
N THR A 103 -5.49 3.81 3.59
CA THR A 103 -5.82 5.19 3.92
C THR A 103 -4.68 5.79 4.72
N LEU A 104 -4.11 6.90 4.25
CA LEU A 104 -3.08 7.63 5.00
C LEU A 104 -3.69 8.59 6.03
N ALA A 105 -3.00 8.82 7.12
CA ALA A 105 -3.31 9.94 7.99
C ALA A 105 -3.20 11.26 7.22
N ALA A 106 -4.05 12.22 7.56
CA ALA A 106 -3.98 13.55 6.95
C ALA A 106 -2.59 14.19 7.19
N GLY A 107 -2.04 14.82 6.16
CA GLY A 107 -0.70 15.38 6.20
C GLY A 107 -0.54 16.57 5.25
N SER A 108 0.56 17.29 5.37
CA SER A 108 0.88 18.37 4.43
C SER A 108 1.21 17.81 3.04
N LEU A 109 0.95 18.59 2.00
CA LEU A 109 1.31 18.23 0.62
C LEU A 109 2.80 17.86 0.50
N SER A 110 3.64 18.56 1.24
CA SER A 110 5.10 18.31 1.27
C SER A 110 5.42 16.91 1.83
N SER A 111 4.81 16.52 2.95
CA SER A 111 5.05 15.19 3.55
C SER A 111 4.45 14.07 2.70
N LEU A 112 3.22 14.25 2.20
CA LEU A 112 2.52 13.28 1.35
C LEU A 112 3.20 13.10 -0.01
N GLY A 113 3.92 14.12 -0.48
CA GLY A 113 4.73 14.07 -1.70
C GLY A 113 5.84 13.02 -1.70
N SER A 114 6.22 12.49 -0.53
CA SER A 114 7.19 11.39 -0.41
C SER A 114 6.61 9.99 -0.72
N LEU A 115 5.30 9.88 -0.99
CA LEU A 115 4.67 8.65 -1.45
C LEU A 115 5.29 8.19 -2.79
N THR A 116 5.59 6.91 -2.92
CA THR A 116 6.18 6.31 -4.14
C THR A 116 5.32 5.22 -4.76
N THR A 117 4.07 5.11 -4.33
CA THR A 117 3.08 4.20 -4.92
C THR A 117 2.74 4.61 -6.36
N GLY A 118 2.08 3.75 -7.10
CA GLY A 118 1.72 3.98 -8.50
C GLY A 118 0.23 4.22 -8.70
N ALA A 119 -0.15 4.58 -9.93
CA ALA A 119 -1.54 4.82 -10.32
C ALA A 119 -2.44 3.56 -10.23
N ALA A 120 -1.87 2.38 -10.02
CA ALA A 120 -2.65 1.15 -9.78
C ALA A 120 -3.03 0.97 -8.29
N ASP A 121 -2.34 1.66 -7.38
CA ASP A 121 -2.58 1.58 -5.95
C ASP A 121 -3.77 2.47 -5.54
N VAL A 122 -4.61 1.99 -4.65
CA VAL A 122 -5.82 2.70 -4.18
C VAL A 122 -5.55 3.32 -2.81
N ILE A 123 -4.80 4.41 -2.80
CA ILE A 123 -4.42 5.10 -1.56
C ILE A 123 -5.32 6.33 -1.37
N THR A 124 -6.12 6.34 -0.32
CA THR A 124 -6.90 7.51 0.08
C THR A 124 -6.00 8.48 0.85
N VAL A 125 -5.96 9.72 0.38
CA VAL A 125 -5.05 10.76 0.88
C VAL A 125 -5.83 12.02 1.25
N THR A 126 -5.51 12.63 2.41
CA THR A 126 -6.05 13.93 2.82
C THR A 126 -4.92 14.93 3.01
N VAL A 127 -4.90 15.96 2.19
CA VAL A 127 -3.99 17.12 2.31
C VAL A 127 -4.62 18.10 3.28
N ASN A 128 -3.92 18.42 4.38
CA ASN A 128 -4.43 19.27 5.46
C ASN A 128 -3.52 20.47 5.76
N ASP A 129 -2.85 21.01 4.76
CA ASP A 129 -2.11 22.28 4.91
C ASP A 129 -3.04 23.36 5.48
N ALA A 130 -2.48 24.32 6.21
CA ALA A 130 -3.26 25.37 6.88
C ALA A 130 -4.08 26.21 5.89
N ASN A 131 -5.13 26.85 6.36
CA ASN A 131 -5.87 27.84 5.54
C ASN A 131 -4.92 28.89 4.98
N ASP A 132 -5.19 29.34 3.77
CA ASP A 132 -4.36 30.29 3.02
C ASP A 132 -2.93 29.82 2.69
N ALA A 133 -2.58 28.56 3.01
CA ALA A 133 -1.31 27.99 2.57
C ALA A 133 -1.25 27.95 1.03
N SER A 134 -0.11 28.33 0.47
CA SER A 134 0.10 28.30 -0.98
C SER A 134 0.58 26.91 -1.42
N LEU A 135 -0.23 26.20 -2.19
CA LEU A 135 0.08 24.92 -2.80
C LEU A 135 0.24 25.06 -4.31
N THR A 136 1.18 24.33 -4.90
CA THR A 136 1.31 24.33 -6.36
C THR A 136 0.42 23.24 -6.97
N ALA A 137 -0.29 23.59 -8.03
CA ALA A 137 -1.10 22.65 -8.78
C ALA A 137 -0.27 21.47 -9.33
N ALA A 138 0.99 21.73 -9.69
CA ALA A 138 1.92 20.72 -10.17
C ALA A 138 2.19 19.62 -9.08
N ASN A 139 2.39 20.02 -7.82
CA ASN A 139 2.63 19.07 -6.74
C ASN A 139 1.35 18.29 -6.37
N LEU A 140 0.17 18.94 -6.42
CA LEU A 140 -1.11 18.26 -6.23
C LEU A 140 -1.36 17.22 -7.33
N SER A 141 -1.14 17.58 -8.58
CA SER A 141 -1.24 16.65 -9.71
C SER A 141 -0.24 15.49 -9.60
N ALA A 142 1.00 15.79 -9.18
CA ALA A 142 2.02 14.76 -8.95
C ALA A 142 1.61 13.78 -7.82
N LEU A 143 0.97 14.28 -6.75
CA LEU A 143 0.43 13.42 -5.69
C LEU A 143 -0.73 12.58 -6.21
N GLY A 144 -1.67 13.17 -6.96
CA GLY A 144 -2.77 12.46 -7.57
C GLY A 144 -2.32 11.32 -8.49
N GLY A 145 -1.27 11.52 -9.27
CA GLY A 145 -0.70 10.50 -10.15
C GLY A 145 -0.04 9.30 -9.43
N LYS A 146 0.07 9.33 -8.10
CA LYS A 146 0.64 8.25 -7.29
C LYS A 146 -0.42 7.28 -6.74
N THR A 147 -1.68 7.49 -7.05
CA THR A 147 -2.78 6.68 -6.53
C THR A 147 -4.00 6.70 -7.46
N ALA A 148 -4.73 5.59 -7.51
CA ALA A 148 -6.09 5.55 -8.03
C ALA A 148 -7.14 5.92 -6.94
N GLY A 149 -6.71 6.12 -5.69
CA GLY A 149 -7.57 6.59 -4.60
C GLY A 149 -7.80 8.09 -4.64
N VAL A 150 -8.78 8.57 -3.88
CA VAL A 150 -9.11 10.00 -3.82
C VAL A 150 -8.06 10.78 -3.04
N VAL A 151 -7.62 11.90 -3.59
CA VAL A 151 -6.82 12.92 -2.90
C VAL A 151 -7.74 14.09 -2.54
N THR A 152 -7.96 14.34 -1.26
CA THR A 152 -8.83 15.42 -0.78
C THR A 152 -8.00 16.54 -0.18
N VAL A 153 -8.25 17.79 -0.57
CA VAL A 153 -7.73 18.98 0.11
C VAL A 153 -8.80 19.46 1.08
N SER A 154 -8.52 19.39 2.38
CA SER A 154 -9.54 19.58 3.44
C SER A 154 -9.72 21.04 3.88
N ASN A 155 -8.75 21.91 3.62
CA ASN A 155 -8.74 23.31 4.09
C ASN A 155 -8.81 24.30 2.91
N ALA A 156 -9.16 25.55 3.18
CA ALA A 156 -9.17 26.64 2.21
C ALA A 156 -7.74 27.12 1.92
N VAL A 157 -7.07 26.42 1.03
CA VAL A 157 -5.69 26.73 0.58
C VAL A 157 -5.70 27.57 -0.70
N VAL A 158 -4.59 28.19 -1.04
CA VAL A 158 -4.39 28.90 -2.31
C VAL A 158 -3.67 27.96 -3.30
N ILE A 159 -4.36 27.51 -4.33
CA ILE A 159 -3.77 26.66 -5.38
C ILE A 159 -3.28 27.55 -6.52
N SER A 160 -1.99 27.48 -6.84
CA SER A 160 -1.33 28.31 -7.85
C SER A 160 -0.68 27.46 -8.94
N GLY A 161 -0.70 27.99 -10.17
CA GLY A 161 -0.08 27.34 -11.33
C GLY A 161 -0.57 27.94 -12.64
N THR A 162 -0.05 27.48 -13.77
CA THR A 162 -0.61 27.79 -15.08
C THR A 162 -1.98 27.14 -15.26
N THR A 163 -2.79 27.62 -16.19
CA THR A 163 -4.09 27.01 -16.51
C THR A 163 -3.95 25.49 -16.75
N ALA A 164 -2.94 25.07 -17.51
CA ALA A 164 -2.70 23.65 -17.79
C ALA A 164 -2.40 22.85 -16.51
N GLN A 165 -1.62 23.40 -15.58
CA GLN A 165 -1.29 22.74 -14.30
C GLN A 165 -2.52 22.62 -13.38
N VAL A 166 -3.32 23.69 -13.29
CA VAL A 166 -4.54 23.68 -12.47
C VAL A 166 -5.57 22.71 -13.07
N THR A 167 -5.71 22.68 -14.41
CA THR A 167 -6.57 21.70 -15.09
C THR A 167 -6.10 20.27 -14.82
N ALA A 168 -4.79 20.01 -14.91
CA ALA A 168 -4.25 18.68 -14.60
C ALA A 168 -4.51 18.26 -13.15
N ALA A 169 -4.47 19.18 -12.19
CA ALA A 169 -4.68 18.86 -10.78
C ALA A 169 -6.17 18.66 -10.42
N LEU A 170 -7.07 19.51 -10.93
CA LEU A 170 -8.44 19.61 -10.41
C LEU A 170 -9.52 19.12 -11.39
N VAL A 171 -9.21 18.97 -12.66
CA VAL A 171 -10.20 18.63 -13.71
C VAL A 171 -9.94 17.26 -14.33
N THR A 172 -8.66 16.89 -14.46
CA THR A 172 -8.30 15.62 -15.08
C THR A 172 -8.68 14.45 -14.16
N THR A 173 -9.48 13.52 -14.66
CA THR A 173 -9.99 12.37 -13.90
C THR A 173 -8.91 11.44 -13.35
N ASP A 174 -7.75 11.41 -14.00
CA ASP A 174 -6.65 10.51 -13.60
C ASP A 174 -5.90 10.97 -12.34
N THR A 175 -6.11 12.19 -11.88
CA THR A 175 -5.47 12.71 -10.66
C THR A 175 -6.37 12.69 -9.42
N LEU A 176 -7.68 12.57 -9.60
CA LEU A 176 -8.70 12.45 -8.54
C LEU A 176 -8.54 13.44 -7.35
N VAL A 177 -8.02 14.65 -7.61
CA VAL A 177 -7.89 15.66 -6.57
C VAL A 177 -9.22 16.40 -6.37
N VAL A 178 -9.73 16.38 -5.14
CA VAL A 178 -10.93 17.09 -4.72
C VAL A 178 -10.54 18.25 -3.79
N ALA A 179 -10.75 19.46 -4.22
CA ALA A 179 -10.42 20.70 -3.50
C ALA A 179 -11.67 21.57 -3.31
N GLY A 180 -12.66 21.03 -2.62
CA GLY A 180 -13.99 21.67 -2.49
C GLY A 180 -14.03 22.99 -1.73
N THR A 181 -12.99 23.32 -0.97
CA THR A 181 -12.87 24.55 -0.17
C THR A 181 -11.68 25.44 -0.56
N ALA A 182 -10.89 25.04 -1.56
CA ALA A 182 -9.73 25.79 -2.04
C ALA A 182 -10.12 26.87 -3.06
#